data_ed2b3d7fc53598fc91300ce5ec8e5e21
#
_entry.id   ed2b3d7fc53598fc91300ce5ec8e5e21
#
_cell.length_a   1.000
_cell.length_b   1.000
_cell.length_c   1.000
_cell.angle_alpha   90.00
_cell.angle_beta   90.00
_cell.angle_gamma   90.00
#
_symmetry.space_group_name_H-M   'P 1'
#
loop_
_entity.id
_entity.type
_entity.pdbx_description
1 polymer ?
#
loop_
_entity_poly.entity_id
_entity_poly.type
_entity_poly.pdbx_seq_one_letter_code
_entity_poly.pdbx_strand_id
1 'polypeptide(L)'
;MRKTLLQLALIPLALASPLALAESIFEFGRHTYKIIAQPATWGEAATIAGEMQLAGQQGYLARVNSARENTAILEAVMNHLTEAQLAKSLAEDGSDTPFIWLGGSDEVREGQWVWADNGDQFWEGDFNGNPVGGLFTNWGVQPDSATGDEDALAMGLGDWPEPFYDLGVAGQWNDLDGNTALAYVVEFSGVTDLRLAVEEPSVGGMHSGIGMVRGWAVSSNPIESVEVFVDGEYRFDIPYGGLRRDVGNLFEKIENADRSGYASAVNFNGLGKGEHTLLVRATDAFGSVTERSVEFGVTRFQKGFISANDTIELGWAGISGLGGGLTIQGAVIDGEDYDISLEWRTATQGFEIIRIEKR
;
A
#
# COMPACT_ATOMS: atom_id res chain seq x y z
N MET A 1 24.52 88.78 -4.49
CA MET A 1 24.07 87.59 -3.67
C MET A 1 23.79 86.42 -4.62
N ARG A 2 24.73 85.50 -4.76
CA ARG A 2 24.57 84.26 -5.56
C ARG A 2 24.17 83.14 -4.62
N LYS A 3 23.00 82.59 -4.83
CA LYS A 3 22.53 81.41 -4.13
C LYS A 3 23.07 80.16 -4.80
N THR A 4 23.93 79.40 -4.13
CA THR A 4 24.44 78.13 -4.62
C THR A 4 23.39 77.03 -4.21
N LEU A 5 22.80 76.36 -5.22
CA LEU A 5 21.97 75.23 -5.02
C LEU A 5 22.87 73.98 -4.88
N LEU A 6 22.75 73.31 -3.74
CA LEU A 6 23.37 72.03 -3.49
C LEU A 6 22.43 70.90 -4.03
N GLN A 7 22.86 70.24 -5.12
CA GLN A 7 22.18 69.07 -5.63
C GLN A 7 22.59 67.85 -4.79
N LEU A 8 21.64 67.31 -4.05
CA LEU A 8 21.80 65.99 -3.43
C LEU A 8 21.60 64.91 -4.51
N ALA A 9 22.65 64.17 -4.81
CA ALA A 9 22.57 62.99 -5.64
C ALA A 9 21.94 61.83 -4.81
N LEU A 10 20.75 61.43 -5.18
CA LEU A 10 20.13 60.17 -4.71
C LEU A 10 20.82 58.99 -5.39
N ILE A 11 21.58 58.21 -4.63
CA ILE A 11 22.07 56.90 -5.06
C ILE A 11 20.90 55.93 -4.98
N PRO A 12 20.48 55.25 -6.05
CA PRO A 12 19.46 54.24 -5.96
C PRO A 12 20.04 53.02 -5.19
N LEU A 13 19.47 52.74 -4.01
CA LEU A 13 19.68 51.50 -3.29
C LEU A 13 19.05 50.41 -4.13
N ALA A 14 19.86 49.65 -4.87
CA ALA A 14 19.40 48.41 -5.52
C ALA A 14 18.97 47.44 -4.43
N LEU A 15 17.67 47.32 -4.27
CA LEU A 15 17.08 46.17 -3.55
C LEU A 15 17.46 44.92 -4.34
N ALA A 16 18.48 44.22 -3.88
CA ALA A 16 18.71 42.84 -4.28
C ALA A 16 17.45 42.05 -3.88
N SER A 17 16.65 41.71 -4.87
CA SER A 17 15.59 40.68 -4.66
C SER A 17 16.25 39.45 -4.04
N PRO A 18 15.75 38.92 -2.95
CA PRO A 18 16.20 37.62 -2.50
C PRO A 18 15.95 36.66 -3.69
N LEU A 19 17.00 36.04 -4.21
CA LEU A 19 16.85 34.86 -5.03
C LEU A 19 15.94 33.92 -4.21
N ALA A 20 14.71 33.77 -4.65
CA ALA A 20 13.86 32.73 -4.16
C ALA A 20 14.64 31.44 -4.46
N LEU A 21 15.22 30.85 -3.41
CA LEU A 21 15.67 29.47 -3.45
C LEU A 21 14.45 28.69 -3.94
N ALA A 22 14.56 28.09 -5.11
CA ALA A 22 13.49 27.21 -5.60
C ALA A 22 13.17 26.27 -4.45
N GLU A 23 11.93 26.29 -3.99
CA GLU A 23 11.53 25.37 -2.93
C GLU A 23 11.78 23.97 -3.46
N SER A 24 12.55 23.18 -2.71
CA SER A 24 12.92 21.80 -3.06
C SER A 24 11.71 20.89 -2.81
N ILE A 25 10.63 21.10 -3.58
CA ILE A 25 9.38 20.36 -3.48
C ILE A 25 9.27 19.44 -4.71
N PHE A 26 8.91 18.20 -4.50
CA PHE A 26 8.56 17.26 -5.55
C PHE A 26 7.32 16.48 -5.16
N GLU A 27 6.65 15.90 -6.14
CA GLU A 27 5.48 15.05 -5.94
C GLU A 27 5.81 13.63 -6.39
N PHE A 28 5.38 12.67 -5.61
CA PHE A 28 5.40 11.27 -5.98
C PHE A 28 4.10 10.63 -5.49
N GLY A 29 3.32 10.08 -6.43
CA GLY A 29 1.95 9.70 -6.14
C GLY A 29 1.08 10.89 -5.74
N ARG A 30 0.42 10.78 -4.59
CA ARG A 30 -0.32 11.88 -3.97
C ARG A 30 0.40 12.52 -2.80
N HIS A 31 1.63 12.13 -2.59
CA HIS A 31 2.47 12.69 -1.55
C HIS A 31 3.27 13.84 -2.13
N THR A 32 3.33 14.91 -1.40
CA THR A 32 4.21 16.03 -1.68
C THR A 32 5.36 15.97 -0.69
N TYR A 33 6.57 16.06 -1.20
CA TYR A 33 7.79 15.99 -0.42
C TYR A 33 8.51 17.33 -0.47
N LYS A 34 9.12 17.70 0.64
CA LYS A 34 9.97 18.88 0.73
C LYS A 34 11.34 18.48 1.27
N ILE A 35 12.39 18.78 0.50
CA ILE A 35 13.77 18.55 0.91
C ILE A 35 14.25 19.75 1.71
N ILE A 36 14.71 19.53 2.93
CA ILE A 36 15.27 20.57 3.79
C ILE A 36 16.78 20.41 3.85
N ALA A 37 17.48 21.29 3.18
CA ALA A 37 18.94 21.28 3.07
C ALA A 37 19.67 21.79 4.33
N GLN A 38 18.95 22.44 5.26
CA GLN A 38 19.52 22.88 6.53
C GLN A 38 19.64 21.67 7.45
N PRO A 39 20.86 21.27 7.85
CA PRO A 39 21.03 20.13 8.74
C PRO A 39 20.38 20.34 10.11
N ALA A 40 19.79 19.28 10.65
CA ALA A 40 19.22 19.20 11.98
C ALA A 40 19.45 17.80 12.55
N THR A 41 19.40 17.66 13.86
CA THR A 41 19.31 16.34 14.51
C THR A 41 17.98 15.69 14.13
N TRP A 42 17.88 14.36 14.24
CA TRP A 42 16.66 13.66 13.86
C TRP A 42 15.42 14.15 14.63
N GLY A 43 15.57 14.34 15.96
CA GLY A 43 14.47 14.84 16.80
C GLY A 43 14.06 16.28 16.47
N GLU A 44 15.02 17.17 16.13
CA GLU A 44 14.71 18.53 15.66
C GLU A 44 14.02 18.48 14.29
N ALA A 45 14.51 17.65 13.38
CA ALA A 45 13.93 17.47 12.04
C ALA A 45 12.50 16.92 12.12
N ALA A 46 12.23 15.93 12.98
CA ALA A 46 10.89 15.39 13.24
C ALA A 46 9.94 16.47 13.79
N THR A 47 10.42 17.28 14.75
CA THR A 47 9.65 18.39 15.31
C THR A 47 9.31 19.43 14.26
N ILE A 48 10.32 19.89 13.50
CA ILE A 48 10.15 20.90 12.45
C ILE A 48 9.20 20.37 11.36
N ALA A 49 9.38 19.11 10.93
CA ALA A 49 8.49 18.48 9.95
C ALA A 49 7.05 18.47 10.45
N GLY A 50 6.82 18.10 11.72
CA GLY A 50 5.49 18.06 12.34
C GLY A 50 4.82 19.44 12.49
N GLU A 51 5.59 20.53 12.50
CA GLU A 51 5.07 21.91 12.51
C GLU A 51 4.78 22.45 11.12
N MET A 52 5.32 21.84 10.06
CA MET A 52 5.09 22.28 8.68
C MET A 52 3.68 21.94 8.21
N GLN A 53 3.12 22.85 7.43
CA GLN A 53 1.86 22.63 6.71
C GLN A 53 2.01 23.00 5.25
N LEU A 54 1.49 22.16 4.37
CA LEU A 54 1.43 22.41 2.93
C LEU A 54 0.04 22.02 2.40
N ALA A 55 -0.64 22.97 1.76
CA ALA A 55 -1.99 22.79 1.24
C ALA A 55 -3.01 22.23 2.27
N GLY A 56 -2.83 22.57 3.56
CA GLY A 56 -3.69 22.11 4.66
C GLY A 56 -3.32 20.71 5.21
N GLN A 57 -2.25 20.13 4.73
CA GLN A 57 -1.72 18.84 5.21
C GLN A 57 -0.55 19.09 6.16
N GLN A 58 -0.52 18.35 7.25
CA GLN A 58 0.59 18.41 8.20
C GLN A 58 1.74 17.55 7.69
N GLY A 59 2.97 18.07 7.84
CA GLY A 59 4.17 17.36 7.48
C GLY A 59 4.64 16.38 8.55
N TYR A 60 5.47 15.43 8.15
CA TYR A 60 6.21 14.52 9.01
C TYR A 60 7.50 14.10 8.29
N LEU A 61 8.49 13.54 8.98
CA LEU A 61 9.66 12.97 8.32
C LEU A 61 9.22 11.83 7.39
N ALA A 62 9.74 11.83 6.16
CA ALA A 62 9.24 10.96 5.10
C ALA A 62 9.30 9.47 5.47
N ARG A 63 8.20 8.77 5.21
CA ARG A 63 8.15 7.32 5.15
C ARG A 63 8.52 6.85 3.75
N VAL A 64 8.95 5.60 3.65
CA VAL A 64 9.20 4.97 2.36
C VAL A 64 8.44 3.66 2.29
N ASN A 65 7.44 3.60 1.44
CA ASN A 65 6.50 2.47 1.36
C ASN A 65 6.75 1.56 0.15
N SER A 66 7.64 1.96 -0.76
CA SER A 66 7.94 1.19 -1.97
C SER A 66 9.33 1.50 -2.53
N ALA A 67 9.88 0.56 -3.32
CA ALA A 67 11.14 0.76 -4.02
C ALA A 67 11.10 1.96 -4.99
N ARG A 68 9.93 2.22 -5.62
CA ARG A 68 9.77 3.37 -6.51
C ARG A 68 9.83 4.70 -5.78
N GLU A 69 9.21 4.75 -4.61
CA GLU A 69 9.24 5.93 -3.73
C GLU A 69 10.66 6.18 -3.23
N ASN A 70 11.35 5.13 -2.77
CA ASN A 70 12.75 5.19 -2.37
C ASN A 70 13.63 5.80 -3.47
N THR A 71 13.46 5.32 -4.70
CA THR A 71 14.18 5.85 -5.87
C THR A 71 13.81 7.31 -6.15
N ALA A 72 12.53 7.66 -6.09
CA ALA A 72 12.07 9.04 -6.34
C ALA A 72 12.62 10.03 -5.31
N ILE A 73 12.66 9.64 -4.03
CA ILE A 73 13.28 10.45 -2.97
C ILE A 73 14.77 10.63 -3.23
N LEU A 74 15.51 9.55 -3.51
CA LEU A 74 16.94 9.63 -3.81
C LEU A 74 17.22 10.56 -5.00
N GLU A 75 16.53 10.36 -6.13
CA GLU A 75 16.70 11.17 -7.34
C GLU A 75 16.39 12.63 -7.08
N ALA A 76 15.30 12.91 -6.36
CA ALA A 76 14.94 14.30 -6.02
C ALA A 76 15.99 14.95 -5.13
N VAL A 77 16.48 14.26 -4.10
CA VAL A 77 17.53 14.77 -3.20
C VAL A 77 18.80 15.07 -3.97
N MET A 78 19.27 14.11 -4.79
CA MET A 78 20.49 14.28 -5.60
C MET A 78 20.38 15.39 -6.64
N ASN A 79 19.17 15.67 -7.15
CA ASN A 79 18.93 16.75 -8.09
C ASN A 79 18.79 18.15 -7.43
N HIS A 80 18.40 18.20 -6.15
CA HIS A 80 18.12 19.46 -5.46
C HIS A 80 19.24 19.93 -4.54
N LEU A 81 19.99 19.01 -3.90
CA LEU A 81 21.09 19.39 -3.03
C LEU A 81 22.36 19.67 -3.84
N THR A 82 22.98 20.79 -3.53
CA THR A 82 24.31 21.15 -4.07
C THR A 82 25.40 20.36 -3.34
N GLU A 83 26.58 20.21 -3.97
CA GLU A 83 27.76 19.60 -3.32
C GLU A 83 28.09 20.24 -1.96
N ALA A 84 27.93 21.55 -1.83
CA ALA A 84 28.16 22.26 -0.57
C ALA A 84 27.11 21.95 0.51
N GLN A 85 25.91 21.54 0.13
CA GLN A 85 24.86 21.10 1.05
C GLN A 85 25.06 19.62 1.44
N LEU A 86 25.43 18.77 0.48
CA LEU A 86 25.80 17.38 0.73
C LEU A 86 26.99 17.29 1.70
N ALA A 87 28.01 18.14 1.52
CA ALA A 87 29.16 18.23 2.43
C ALA A 87 28.82 18.68 3.87
N LYS A 88 27.60 19.07 4.16
CA LYS A 88 27.11 19.39 5.51
C LYS A 88 26.19 18.31 6.09
N SER A 89 25.96 17.26 5.34
CA SER A 89 25.07 16.16 5.69
C SER A 89 25.84 14.83 5.74
N LEU A 90 27.08 14.90 6.23
CA LEU A 90 27.96 13.72 6.37
C LEU A 90 27.70 13.03 7.70
N ALA A 91 27.76 11.70 7.72
CA ALA A 91 27.79 10.91 8.92
C ALA A 91 29.15 10.20 9.05
N GLU A 92 29.72 10.23 10.25
CA GLU A 92 30.99 9.55 10.57
C GLU A 92 30.81 8.02 10.45
N ASP A 93 29.70 7.52 10.99
CA ASP A 93 29.22 6.19 10.71
C ASP A 93 28.64 6.16 9.28
N GLY A 94 29.28 5.47 8.39
CA GLY A 94 29.01 5.53 6.95
C GLY A 94 30.15 6.16 6.17
N SER A 95 31.36 6.21 6.77
CA SER A 95 32.61 6.61 6.11
C SER A 95 32.58 8.02 5.53
N ASP A 96 32.03 8.97 6.28
CA ASP A 96 31.85 10.36 5.84
C ASP A 96 31.02 10.51 4.55
N THR A 97 30.14 9.55 4.26
CA THR A 97 29.19 9.64 3.15
C THR A 97 28.04 10.58 3.50
N PRO A 98 27.48 11.32 2.53
CA PRO A 98 26.28 12.11 2.78
C PRO A 98 25.06 11.20 3.02
N PHE A 99 24.26 11.55 4.03
CA PHE A 99 22.98 10.92 4.35
C PHE A 99 21.86 11.96 4.46
N ILE A 100 20.62 11.47 4.45
CA ILE A 100 19.44 12.29 4.66
C ILE A 100 18.49 11.59 5.61
N TRP A 101 17.92 12.32 6.61
CA TRP A 101 16.97 11.74 7.54
C TRP A 101 15.66 11.33 6.87
N LEU A 102 15.18 10.16 7.25
CA LEU A 102 13.83 9.63 7.04
C LEU A 102 13.12 9.47 8.39
N GLY A 103 11.83 9.07 8.38
CA GLY A 103 10.97 9.07 9.57
C GLY A 103 11.00 7.79 10.41
N GLY A 104 11.92 6.87 10.17
CA GLY A 104 12.05 5.64 10.95
C GLY A 104 12.86 5.84 12.23
N SER A 105 12.50 5.11 13.31
CA SER A 105 13.28 5.08 14.55
C SER A 105 12.95 3.84 15.38
N ASP A 106 13.90 3.36 16.17
CA ASP A 106 13.71 2.34 17.20
C ASP A 106 14.11 2.81 18.62
N GLU A 107 14.24 4.14 18.81
CA GLU A 107 14.54 4.79 20.10
C GLU A 107 13.70 4.27 21.28
N VAL A 108 12.42 3.94 21.03
CA VAL A 108 11.51 3.43 22.08
C VAL A 108 11.85 2.00 22.47
N ARG A 109 12.33 1.20 21.54
CA ARG A 109 12.71 -0.19 21.76
C ARG A 109 13.67 -0.65 20.67
N GLU A 110 14.92 -0.90 21.10
CA GLU A 110 16.01 -1.43 20.27
C GLU A 110 15.56 -2.60 19.40
N GLY A 111 15.85 -2.51 18.09
CA GLY A 111 15.50 -3.48 17.07
C GLY A 111 14.01 -3.51 16.68
N GLN A 112 13.18 -2.60 17.20
CA GLN A 112 11.79 -2.44 16.81
C GLN A 112 11.60 -1.13 16.02
N TRP A 113 11.92 -1.16 14.75
CA TRP A 113 11.85 0.02 13.89
C TRP A 113 10.41 0.37 13.52
N VAL A 114 10.01 1.60 13.86
CA VAL A 114 8.68 2.13 13.58
C VAL A 114 8.76 3.44 12.79
N TRP A 115 7.74 3.73 11.99
CA TRP A 115 7.56 5.06 11.42
C TRP A 115 7.03 6.01 12.49
N ALA A 116 7.74 7.10 12.77
CA ALA A 116 7.46 8.00 13.89
C ALA A 116 6.13 8.76 13.78
N ASP A 117 5.60 8.93 12.58
CA ASP A 117 4.35 9.64 12.34
C ASP A 117 3.11 8.85 12.73
N ASN A 118 3.12 7.51 12.56
CA ASN A 118 1.95 6.65 12.74
C ASN A 118 2.18 5.44 13.65
N GLY A 119 3.44 5.13 14.00
CA GLY A 119 3.80 4.00 14.85
C GLY A 119 3.77 2.63 14.17
N ASP A 120 3.60 2.58 12.85
CA ASP A 120 3.64 1.32 12.11
C ASP A 120 5.04 0.71 12.16
N GLN A 121 5.14 -0.51 12.68
CA GLN A 121 6.38 -1.25 12.71
C GLN A 121 6.70 -1.81 11.33
N PHE A 122 7.88 -1.49 10.78
CA PHE A 122 8.30 -1.96 9.45
C PHE A 122 9.46 -2.96 9.49
N TRP A 123 10.23 -3.02 10.58
CA TRP A 123 11.36 -3.95 10.73
C TRP A 123 11.48 -4.44 12.17
N GLU A 124 11.98 -5.67 12.35
CA GLU A 124 12.31 -6.24 13.66
C GLU A 124 13.65 -6.98 13.62
N GLY A 125 14.55 -6.60 14.53
CA GLY A 125 15.90 -7.17 14.70
C GLY A 125 17.01 -6.27 14.20
N ASP A 126 18.21 -6.84 14.18
CA ASP A 126 19.45 -6.26 13.63
C ASP A 126 19.52 -6.45 12.10
N PHE A 127 20.72 -6.35 11.50
CA PHE A 127 20.94 -6.60 10.06
C PHE A 127 20.51 -7.99 9.56
N ASN A 128 20.27 -8.96 10.46
CA ASN A 128 19.65 -10.25 10.15
C ASN A 128 18.14 -10.27 10.46
N GLY A 129 17.54 -9.13 10.78
CA GLY A 129 16.14 -8.99 11.10
C GLY A 129 15.20 -9.25 9.90
N ASN A 130 13.93 -8.96 10.11
CA ASN A 130 12.90 -9.23 9.10
C ASN A 130 11.93 -8.05 8.95
N PRO A 131 11.42 -7.79 7.72
CA PRO A 131 10.31 -6.87 7.50
C PRO A 131 9.06 -7.31 8.27
N VAL A 132 8.35 -6.34 8.85
CA VAL A 132 7.11 -6.56 9.58
C VAL A 132 5.93 -6.10 8.72
N GLY A 133 4.84 -6.86 8.72
CA GLY A 133 3.61 -6.52 8.03
C GLY A 133 3.71 -6.49 6.50
N GLY A 134 4.81 -6.98 5.92
CA GLY A 134 5.06 -6.89 4.48
C GLY A 134 5.42 -5.48 4.01
N LEU A 135 5.75 -4.57 4.93
CA LEU A 135 6.18 -3.22 4.60
C LEU A 135 7.54 -3.22 3.90
N PHE A 136 7.74 -2.22 3.05
CA PHE A 136 8.98 -2.05 2.30
C PHE A 136 10.13 -1.67 3.22
N THR A 137 11.31 -2.25 2.96
CA THR A 137 12.57 -1.92 3.62
C THR A 137 13.71 -1.95 2.59
N ASN A 138 14.74 -1.12 2.81
CA ASN A 138 15.89 -1.05 1.90
C ASN A 138 17.21 -0.86 2.65
N TRP A 139 17.38 -1.60 3.73
CA TRP A 139 18.60 -1.56 4.52
C TRP A 139 19.85 -1.93 3.70
N GLY A 140 20.99 -1.33 4.05
CA GLY A 140 22.31 -1.85 3.69
C GLY A 140 22.64 -3.12 4.48
N VAL A 141 23.89 -3.27 4.92
CA VAL A 141 24.26 -4.28 5.94
C VAL A 141 23.99 -3.66 7.32
N GLN A 142 22.73 -3.29 7.54
CA GLN A 142 22.20 -2.50 8.65
C GLN A 142 20.76 -2.98 8.98
N PRO A 143 20.16 -2.64 10.13
CA PRO A 143 20.72 -1.85 11.23
C PRO A 143 21.65 -2.69 12.10
N ASP A 144 22.71 -2.11 12.65
CA ASP A 144 23.67 -2.87 13.48
C ASP A 144 23.91 -2.25 14.88
N SER A 145 23.43 -1.02 15.13
CA SER A 145 23.56 -0.29 16.41
C SER A 145 25.01 -0.32 16.94
N ALA A 146 25.98 -0.10 16.05
CA ALA A 146 27.39 -0.30 16.33
C ALA A 146 27.91 0.51 17.51
N THR A 147 27.35 1.72 17.74
CA THR A 147 27.69 2.59 18.86
C THR A 147 26.71 2.49 20.03
N GLY A 148 25.58 1.79 19.86
CA GLY A 148 24.56 1.59 20.88
C GLY A 148 23.57 2.74 21.07
N ASP A 149 23.62 3.79 20.24
CA ASP A 149 22.74 4.95 20.23
C ASP A 149 22.34 5.32 18.77
N GLU A 150 22.26 4.33 17.87
CA GLU A 150 21.95 4.52 16.43
C GLU A 150 20.47 4.23 16.17
N ASP A 151 19.62 5.12 16.72
CA ASP A 151 18.17 4.92 16.76
C ASP A 151 17.41 5.61 15.62
N ALA A 152 18.10 6.23 14.65
CA ALA A 152 17.48 7.08 13.65
C ALA A 152 17.77 6.65 12.22
N LEU A 153 16.71 6.52 11.41
CA LEU A 153 16.79 6.05 10.03
C LEU A 153 17.29 7.13 9.08
N ALA A 154 18.34 6.82 8.34
CA ALA A 154 18.86 7.66 7.26
C ALA A 154 18.98 6.90 5.93
N MET A 155 18.84 7.62 4.83
CA MET A 155 19.12 7.12 3.48
C MET A 155 20.51 7.60 3.05
N GLY A 156 21.39 6.69 2.61
CA GLY A 156 22.68 7.02 2.03
C GLY A 156 22.54 7.67 0.67
N LEU A 157 23.31 8.72 0.42
CA LEU A 157 23.32 9.47 -0.84
C LEU A 157 24.54 9.13 -1.72
N GLY A 158 25.37 8.22 -1.28
CA GLY A 158 26.53 7.67 -1.97
C GLY A 158 26.82 6.25 -1.48
N ASP A 159 27.88 5.66 -1.94
CA ASP A 159 28.37 4.39 -1.42
C ASP A 159 29.11 4.65 -0.10
N TRP A 160 28.92 3.78 0.90
CA TRP A 160 29.65 3.84 2.17
C TRP A 160 30.42 2.55 2.43
N PRO A 161 31.63 2.43 1.80
CA PRO A 161 32.48 1.27 1.96
C PRO A 161 33.23 1.30 3.30
N GLU A 162 33.31 0.15 3.93
CA GLU A 162 34.32 -0.10 4.96
C GLU A 162 35.61 -0.63 4.34
N PRO A 163 36.74 -0.61 5.05
CA PRO A 163 38.03 -1.01 4.49
C PRO A 163 38.07 -2.40 3.88
N PHE A 164 37.12 -3.28 4.24
CA PHE A 164 37.14 -4.69 3.85
C PHE A 164 35.84 -5.19 3.21
N TYR A 165 34.76 -4.39 3.24
CA TYR A 165 33.43 -4.73 2.67
C TYR A 165 32.58 -3.48 2.51
N ASP A 166 31.58 -3.55 1.62
CA ASP A 166 30.66 -2.49 1.40
C ASP A 166 29.48 -2.63 2.38
N LEU A 167 29.18 -1.60 3.17
CA LEU A 167 28.03 -1.56 4.08
C LEU A 167 26.74 -1.19 3.37
N GLY A 168 26.85 -0.39 2.31
CA GLY A 168 25.71 -0.03 1.50
C GLY A 168 26.04 0.88 0.33
N VAL A 169 25.03 1.16 -0.47
CA VAL A 169 25.09 2.02 -1.67
C VAL A 169 24.01 3.10 -1.63
N ALA A 170 24.12 4.08 -2.50
CA ALA A 170 23.13 5.16 -2.61
C ALA A 170 21.68 4.63 -2.67
N GLY A 171 20.82 5.18 -1.82
CA GLY A 171 19.42 4.79 -1.68
C GLY A 171 19.16 3.68 -0.66
N GLN A 172 20.20 2.97 -0.18
CA GLN A 172 20.04 2.07 0.95
C GLN A 172 20.03 2.82 2.28
N TRP A 173 19.53 2.15 3.32
CA TRP A 173 19.28 2.75 4.62
C TRP A 173 20.33 2.35 5.63
N ASN A 174 20.61 3.27 6.54
CA ASN A 174 21.50 3.10 7.69
C ASN A 174 20.78 3.54 8.96
N ASP A 175 21.12 2.96 10.10
CA ASP A 175 20.83 3.46 11.44
C ASP A 175 21.99 4.38 11.85
N LEU A 176 21.66 5.55 12.36
CA LEU A 176 22.63 6.57 12.76
C LEU A 176 22.28 7.15 14.13
N ASP A 177 23.29 7.67 14.84
CA ASP A 177 23.07 8.49 16.03
C ASP A 177 22.18 9.68 15.66
N GLY A 178 20.99 9.73 16.26
CA GLY A 178 19.99 10.78 16.06
C GLY A 178 20.48 12.20 16.37
N ASN A 179 21.63 12.35 17.08
CA ASN A 179 22.29 13.63 17.33
C ASN A 179 23.12 14.13 16.13
N THR A 180 23.35 13.32 15.12
CA THR A 180 24.00 13.75 13.88
C THR A 180 23.16 14.79 13.17
N ALA A 181 23.80 15.85 12.65
CA ALA A 181 23.07 16.90 11.94
C ALA A 181 23.05 16.62 10.43
N LEU A 182 21.89 16.20 9.89
CA LEU A 182 21.71 15.89 8.48
C LEU A 182 20.58 16.73 7.86
N ALA A 183 20.63 16.89 6.53
CA ALA A 183 19.47 17.29 5.75
C ALA A 183 18.34 16.25 5.92
N TYR A 184 17.10 16.60 5.59
CA TYR A 184 15.96 15.71 5.81
C TYR A 184 14.86 15.91 4.78
N VAL A 185 14.00 14.89 4.65
CA VAL A 185 12.83 14.93 3.77
C VAL A 185 11.57 15.00 4.62
N VAL A 186 10.75 16.01 4.36
CA VAL A 186 9.41 16.16 4.94
C VAL A 186 8.40 15.67 3.91
N GLU A 187 7.49 14.83 4.34
CA GLU A 187 6.38 14.33 3.55
C GLU A 187 5.07 14.95 4.02
N PHE A 188 4.20 15.25 3.06
CA PHE A 188 2.83 15.71 3.27
C PHE A 188 1.91 14.73 2.54
N SER A 189 1.27 13.85 3.30
CA SER A 189 0.35 12.87 2.71
C SER A 189 -0.99 13.48 2.39
N GLY A 190 -1.41 13.33 1.15
CA GLY A 190 -2.82 13.44 0.80
C GLY A 190 -3.61 12.27 1.42
N VAL A 191 -4.91 12.49 1.70
CA VAL A 191 -5.80 11.39 2.05
C VAL A 191 -5.83 10.42 0.86
N THR A 192 -5.32 9.21 1.03
CA THR A 192 -5.44 8.16 0.02
C THR A 192 -6.91 7.80 -0.12
N ASP A 193 -7.47 8.04 -1.30
CA ASP A 193 -8.83 7.61 -1.64
C ASP A 193 -8.83 6.13 -2.08
N LEU A 194 -8.14 5.25 -1.31
CA LEU A 194 -8.16 3.82 -1.57
C LEU A 194 -9.48 3.22 -1.09
N ARG A 195 -10.24 2.68 -2.03
CA ARG A 195 -11.57 2.09 -1.78
C ARG A 195 -11.69 0.75 -2.45
N LEU A 196 -12.39 -0.15 -1.79
CA LEU A 196 -12.55 -1.54 -2.21
C LEU A 196 -14.01 -1.97 -2.00
N ALA A 197 -14.55 -2.68 -2.96
CA ALA A 197 -15.83 -3.35 -2.82
C ALA A 197 -15.75 -4.80 -3.31
N VAL A 198 -16.35 -5.72 -2.56
CA VAL A 198 -16.60 -7.10 -2.96
C VAL A 198 -18.08 -7.19 -3.38
N GLU A 199 -18.34 -7.60 -4.60
CA GLU A 199 -19.69 -7.76 -5.15
C GLU A 199 -20.13 -9.21 -5.16
N GLU A 200 -19.18 -10.13 -5.35
CA GLU A 200 -19.38 -11.57 -5.24
C GLU A 200 -18.17 -12.24 -4.55
N PRO A 201 -18.44 -13.17 -3.60
CA PRO A 201 -19.76 -13.56 -3.10
C PRO A 201 -20.49 -12.42 -2.40
N SER A 202 -21.83 -12.43 -2.41
CA SER A 202 -22.64 -11.47 -1.64
C SER A 202 -22.70 -11.90 -0.17
N VAL A 203 -22.89 -10.93 0.73
CA VAL A 203 -23.05 -11.21 2.17
C VAL A 203 -24.19 -12.19 2.40
N GLY A 204 -23.92 -13.30 3.10
CA GLY A 204 -24.88 -14.37 3.37
C GLY A 204 -25.28 -15.19 2.13
N GLY A 205 -24.64 -14.95 0.98
CA GLY A 205 -24.89 -15.70 -0.25
C GLY A 205 -24.49 -17.18 -0.11
N MET A 206 -25.30 -18.08 -0.68
CA MET A 206 -24.97 -19.51 -0.74
C MET A 206 -24.41 -19.86 -2.10
N HIS A 207 -23.29 -20.59 -2.11
CA HIS A 207 -22.53 -20.93 -3.31
C HIS A 207 -22.25 -22.43 -3.39
N SER A 208 -22.06 -22.93 -4.63
CA SER A 208 -21.60 -24.29 -4.91
C SER A 208 -20.89 -24.35 -6.25
N GLY A 209 -20.07 -25.37 -6.48
CA GLY A 209 -19.39 -25.55 -7.76
C GLY A 209 -18.43 -24.40 -8.08
N ILE A 210 -18.44 -23.96 -9.33
CA ILE A 210 -17.59 -22.85 -9.81
C ILE A 210 -18.44 -21.59 -9.86
N GLY A 211 -18.02 -20.58 -9.11
CA GLY A 211 -18.60 -19.24 -9.10
C GLY A 211 -17.52 -18.18 -9.26
N MET A 212 -17.83 -16.95 -8.90
CA MET A 212 -16.93 -15.80 -9.07
C MET A 212 -16.56 -15.18 -7.72
N VAL A 213 -15.31 -14.74 -7.62
CA VAL A 213 -14.93 -13.66 -6.70
C VAL A 213 -14.72 -12.44 -7.58
N ARG A 214 -15.45 -11.35 -7.32
CA ARG A 214 -15.33 -10.12 -8.09
C ARG A 214 -15.71 -8.87 -7.30
N GLY A 215 -15.25 -7.75 -7.80
CA GLY A 215 -15.53 -6.43 -7.26
C GLY A 215 -14.73 -5.36 -7.98
N TRP A 216 -14.42 -4.30 -7.27
CA TRP A 216 -13.58 -3.22 -7.76
C TRP A 216 -12.73 -2.62 -6.63
N ALA A 217 -11.58 -2.08 -7.00
CA ALA A 217 -10.74 -1.27 -6.14
C ALA A 217 -10.33 -0.01 -6.87
N VAL A 218 -10.42 1.15 -6.23
CA VAL A 218 -9.96 2.43 -6.77
C VAL A 218 -9.04 3.09 -5.76
N SER A 219 -7.97 3.68 -6.26
CA SER A 219 -7.09 4.54 -5.49
C SER A 219 -6.66 5.69 -6.37
N SER A 220 -6.31 6.78 -5.74
CA SER A 220 -5.63 7.87 -6.42
C SER A 220 -4.21 7.50 -6.84
N ASN A 221 -3.67 6.46 -6.25
CA ASN A 221 -2.42 5.82 -6.64
C ASN A 221 -2.70 4.56 -7.48
N PRO A 222 -1.78 4.10 -8.32
CA PRO A 222 -1.94 2.82 -9.01
C PRO A 222 -2.16 1.69 -7.99
N ILE A 223 -3.13 0.81 -8.23
CA ILE A 223 -3.29 -0.42 -7.45
C ILE A 223 -2.16 -1.38 -7.82
N GLU A 224 -1.41 -1.85 -6.84
CA GLU A 224 -0.30 -2.77 -7.01
C GLU A 224 -0.76 -4.23 -6.96
N SER A 225 -1.61 -4.56 -5.96
CA SER A 225 -2.14 -5.91 -5.81
C SER A 225 -3.57 -5.93 -5.29
N VAL A 226 -4.29 -6.99 -5.63
CA VAL A 226 -5.54 -7.37 -4.99
C VAL A 226 -5.44 -8.84 -4.60
N GLU A 227 -5.46 -9.11 -3.31
CA GLU A 227 -5.24 -10.43 -2.72
C GLU A 227 -6.53 -11.00 -2.15
N VAL A 228 -6.67 -12.32 -2.23
CA VAL A 228 -7.84 -13.05 -1.73
C VAL A 228 -7.43 -14.02 -0.64
N PHE A 229 -8.13 -13.92 0.50
CA PHE A 229 -8.01 -14.82 1.64
C PHE A 229 -9.35 -15.50 1.90
N VAL A 230 -9.32 -16.75 2.31
CA VAL A 230 -10.52 -17.49 2.77
C VAL A 230 -10.21 -18.10 4.11
N ASP A 231 -11.06 -17.83 5.10
CA ASP A 231 -10.92 -18.30 6.49
C ASP A 231 -9.56 -17.91 7.12
N GLY A 232 -9.07 -16.72 6.76
CA GLY A 232 -7.80 -16.17 7.23
C GLY A 232 -6.55 -16.68 6.49
N GLU A 233 -6.71 -17.61 5.53
CA GLU A 233 -5.59 -18.13 4.75
C GLU A 233 -5.51 -17.46 3.38
N TYR A 234 -4.32 -16.99 2.99
CA TYR A 234 -4.06 -16.50 1.64
C TYR A 234 -4.35 -17.59 0.61
N ARG A 235 -5.01 -17.21 -0.49
CA ARG A 235 -5.36 -18.12 -1.58
C ARG A 235 -4.66 -17.77 -2.89
N PHE A 236 -4.78 -16.53 -3.34
CA PHE A 236 -4.22 -16.07 -4.62
C PHE A 236 -4.33 -14.57 -4.80
N ASP A 237 -3.53 -14.03 -5.72
CA ASP A 237 -3.70 -12.69 -6.26
C ASP A 237 -4.76 -12.71 -7.36
N ILE A 238 -5.74 -11.81 -7.29
CA ILE A 238 -6.80 -11.74 -8.28
C ILE A 238 -6.47 -10.73 -9.38
N PRO A 239 -6.65 -11.07 -10.68
CA PRO A 239 -6.39 -10.15 -11.77
C PRO A 239 -7.19 -8.85 -11.64
N TYR A 240 -6.49 -7.73 -11.75
CA TYR A 240 -7.02 -6.36 -11.63
C TYR A 240 -6.94 -5.62 -12.97
N GLY A 241 -7.75 -4.55 -13.15
CA GLY A 241 -7.74 -3.69 -14.35
C GLY A 241 -8.91 -3.96 -15.30
N GLY A 242 -9.89 -4.75 -14.88
CA GLY A 242 -11.13 -5.00 -15.64
C GLY A 242 -11.96 -3.73 -15.84
N LEU A 243 -12.65 -3.64 -17.01
CA LEU A 243 -13.47 -2.46 -17.34
C LEU A 243 -14.70 -2.34 -16.44
N ARG A 244 -14.83 -1.18 -15.76
CA ARG A 244 -15.92 -0.80 -14.84
C ARG A 244 -16.35 0.64 -15.09
N ARG A 245 -17.07 0.87 -16.18
CA ARG A 245 -17.57 2.21 -16.53
C ARG A 245 -18.46 2.82 -15.44
N ASP A 246 -19.20 2.00 -14.72
CA ASP A 246 -20.03 2.39 -13.60
C ASP A 246 -19.19 2.98 -12.44
N VAL A 247 -18.04 2.35 -12.14
CA VAL A 247 -17.10 2.83 -11.14
C VAL A 247 -16.38 4.10 -11.62
N GLY A 248 -15.98 4.15 -12.91
CA GLY A 248 -15.42 5.36 -13.50
C GLY A 248 -16.34 6.58 -13.40
N ASN A 249 -17.65 6.38 -13.63
CA ASN A 249 -18.66 7.44 -13.45
C ASN A 249 -18.87 7.85 -11.98
N LEU A 250 -18.64 6.93 -11.04
CA LEU A 250 -18.75 7.21 -9.60
C LEU A 250 -17.55 7.97 -9.06
N PHE A 251 -16.37 7.71 -9.63
CA PHE A 251 -15.09 8.26 -9.18
C PHE A 251 -14.37 9.02 -10.31
N GLU A 252 -15.07 9.97 -10.94
CA GLU A 252 -14.58 10.75 -12.09
C GLU A 252 -13.25 11.47 -11.85
N LYS A 253 -12.91 11.74 -10.59
CA LYS A 253 -11.65 12.43 -10.22
C LYS A 253 -10.48 11.48 -10.00
N ILE A 254 -10.72 10.17 -10.01
CA ILE A 254 -9.67 9.16 -9.84
C ILE A 254 -9.30 8.66 -11.24
N GLU A 255 -8.04 8.83 -11.59
CA GLU A 255 -7.53 8.38 -12.88
C GLU A 255 -7.68 6.85 -13.01
N ASN A 256 -8.09 6.39 -14.20
CA ASN A 256 -8.32 4.98 -14.49
C ASN A 256 -9.36 4.26 -13.60
N ALA A 257 -10.24 4.99 -12.91
CA ALA A 257 -11.32 4.36 -12.12
C ALA A 257 -12.25 3.46 -12.95
N ASP A 258 -12.34 3.67 -14.27
CA ASP A 258 -13.04 2.80 -15.20
C ASP A 258 -12.30 1.48 -15.51
N ARG A 259 -11.07 1.30 -15.02
CA ARG A 259 -10.22 0.12 -15.10
C ARG A 259 -10.01 -0.54 -13.74
N SER A 260 -10.97 -0.46 -12.86
CA SER A 260 -10.88 -0.82 -11.45
C SER A 260 -11.39 -2.21 -11.09
N GLY A 261 -11.92 -2.96 -12.05
CA GLY A 261 -12.52 -4.27 -11.80
C GLY A 261 -11.48 -5.35 -11.49
N TYR A 262 -11.82 -6.22 -10.55
CA TYR A 262 -11.14 -7.49 -10.37
C TYR A 262 -12.14 -8.64 -10.46
N ALA A 263 -11.74 -9.77 -11.02
CA ALA A 263 -12.58 -10.97 -11.11
C ALA A 263 -11.76 -12.24 -11.33
N SER A 264 -12.16 -13.32 -10.65
CA SER A 264 -11.63 -14.67 -10.88
C SER A 264 -12.69 -15.72 -10.64
N ALA A 265 -12.64 -16.82 -11.39
CA ALA A 265 -13.44 -18.00 -11.13
C ALA A 265 -12.86 -18.79 -9.96
N VAL A 266 -13.69 -19.21 -9.02
CA VAL A 266 -13.31 -19.96 -7.82
C VAL A 266 -14.14 -21.22 -7.71
N ASN A 267 -13.50 -22.34 -7.36
CA ASN A 267 -14.20 -23.58 -7.06
C ASN A 267 -14.58 -23.63 -5.58
N PHE A 268 -15.80 -23.21 -5.26
CA PHE A 268 -16.33 -23.25 -3.89
C PHE A 268 -16.45 -24.68 -3.32
N ASN A 269 -16.58 -25.72 -4.17
CA ASN A 269 -16.58 -27.10 -3.69
C ASN A 269 -15.24 -27.55 -3.07
N GLY A 270 -14.16 -26.79 -3.30
CA GLY A 270 -12.88 -26.99 -2.61
C GLY A 270 -12.91 -26.62 -1.13
N LEU A 271 -13.91 -25.81 -0.73
CA LEU A 271 -14.16 -25.44 0.67
C LEU A 271 -15.07 -26.48 1.34
N GLY A 272 -15.10 -26.49 2.67
CA GLY A 272 -16.05 -27.31 3.44
C GLY A 272 -17.50 -26.87 3.20
N LYS A 273 -18.49 -27.72 3.57
CA LYS A 273 -19.88 -27.27 3.67
C LYS A 273 -20.04 -26.43 4.93
N GLY A 274 -20.65 -25.27 4.83
CA GLY A 274 -20.92 -24.35 5.94
C GLY A 274 -20.57 -22.91 5.63
N GLU A 275 -20.43 -22.12 6.68
CA GLU A 275 -20.09 -20.69 6.59
C GLU A 275 -18.58 -20.51 6.42
N HIS A 276 -18.21 -19.53 5.60
CA HIS A 276 -16.84 -19.14 5.30
C HIS A 276 -16.71 -17.62 5.29
N THR A 277 -15.52 -17.12 5.51
CA THR A 277 -15.19 -15.70 5.41
C THR A 277 -14.24 -15.47 4.23
N LEU A 278 -14.65 -14.70 3.25
CA LEU A 278 -13.77 -14.13 2.24
C LEU A 278 -13.25 -12.79 2.74
N LEU A 279 -11.94 -12.56 2.64
CA LEU A 279 -11.33 -11.25 2.79
C LEU A 279 -10.63 -10.92 1.49
N VAL A 280 -10.88 -9.74 0.95
CA VAL A 280 -10.15 -9.16 -0.17
C VAL A 280 -9.36 -7.98 0.36
N ARG A 281 -8.07 -7.93 0.03
CA ARG A 281 -7.14 -6.86 0.37
C ARG A 281 -6.66 -6.21 -0.91
N ALA A 282 -6.76 -4.89 -1.00
CA ALA A 282 -6.14 -4.11 -2.06
C ALA A 282 -5.01 -3.27 -1.48
N THR A 283 -3.87 -3.29 -2.16
CA THR A 283 -2.69 -2.48 -1.84
C THR A 283 -2.38 -1.57 -3.02
N ASP A 284 -2.14 -0.29 -2.77
CA ASP A 284 -1.69 0.62 -3.80
C ASP A 284 -0.15 0.67 -3.88
N ALA A 285 0.38 1.30 -4.92
CA ALA A 285 1.83 1.38 -5.18
C ALA A 285 2.64 2.15 -4.11
N PHE A 286 1.96 2.70 -3.12
CA PHE A 286 2.56 3.40 -1.97
C PHE A 286 2.36 2.66 -0.65
N GLY A 287 1.91 1.38 -0.73
CA GLY A 287 1.72 0.54 0.44
C GLY A 287 0.46 0.85 1.25
N SER A 288 -0.43 1.76 0.79
CA SER A 288 -1.72 1.93 1.45
C SER A 288 -2.58 0.69 1.24
N VAL A 289 -3.18 0.21 2.31
CA VAL A 289 -3.96 -1.04 2.32
C VAL A 289 -5.41 -0.77 2.68
N THR A 290 -6.33 -1.45 2.01
CA THR A 290 -7.73 -1.52 2.41
C THR A 290 -8.25 -2.94 2.29
N GLU A 291 -9.11 -3.35 3.20
CA GLU A 291 -9.66 -4.70 3.29
C GLU A 291 -11.19 -4.70 3.32
N ARG A 292 -11.77 -5.76 2.76
CA ARG A 292 -13.21 -6.05 2.86
C ARG A 292 -13.43 -7.52 3.13
N SER A 293 -14.17 -7.82 4.21
CA SER A 293 -14.61 -9.17 4.55
C SER A 293 -16.07 -9.37 4.15
N VAL A 294 -16.37 -10.56 3.67
CA VAL A 294 -17.72 -11.02 3.32
C VAL A 294 -17.93 -12.43 3.87
N GLU A 295 -18.98 -12.60 4.66
CA GLU A 295 -19.43 -13.91 5.10
C GLU A 295 -20.34 -14.53 4.03
N PHE A 296 -20.11 -15.79 3.68
CA PHE A 296 -20.86 -16.53 2.69
C PHE A 296 -20.94 -18.01 3.07
N GLY A 297 -21.94 -18.72 2.54
CA GLY A 297 -22.07 -20.14 2.79
C GLY A 297 -21.71 -21.00 1.59
N VAL A 298 -21.25 -22.22 1.85
CA VAL A 298 -21.03 -23.25 0.83
C VAL A 298 -21.98 -24.42 1.04
N THR A 299 -22.71 -24.78 -0.03
CA THR A 299 -23.51 -25.99 -0.09
C THR A 299 -22.92 -26.95 -1.12
N ARG A 300 -22.89 -28.24 -0.80
CA ARG A 300 -22.40 -29.28 -1.71
C ARG A 300 -23.05 -30.61 -1.42
N PHE A 301 -22.99 -31.53 -2.37
CA PHE A 301 -23.37 -32.91 -2.14
C PHE A 301 -22.46 -33.56 -1.09
N GLN A 302 -22.92 -34.64 -0.47
CA GLN A 302 -22.09 -35.38 0.49
C GLN A 302 -20.81 -35.89 -0.18
N LYS A 303 -20.92 -36.40 -1.40
CA LYS A 303 -19.80 -36.70 -2.27
C LYS A 303 -19.32 -35.40 -2.90
N GLY A 304 -18.18 -34.88 -2.50
CA GLY A 304 -17.67 -33.57 -2.94
C GLY A 304 -17.40 -33.43 -4.43
N PHE A 305 -17.33 -34.55 -5.16
CA PHE A 305 -17.14 -34.60 -6.61
C PHE A 305 -18.05 -35.66 -7.23
N ILE A 306 -18.95 -35.25 -8.10
CA ILE A 306 -19.80 -36.10 -8.90
C ILE A 306 -19.10 -36.31 -10.24
N SER A 307 -18.64 -37.54 -10.50
CA SER A 307 -17.91 -37.90 -11.70
C SER A 307 -18.85 -38.30 -12.83
N ALA A 308 -18.32 -38.41 -14.06
CA ALA A 308 -19.08 -38.89 -15.21
C ALA A 308 -19.57 -40.37 -15.06
N ASN A 309 -18.99 -41.09 -14.10
CA ASN A 309 -19.39 -42.49 -13.80
C ASN A 309 -20.47 -42.60 -12.73
N ASP A 310 -20.81 -41.47 -12.06
CA ASP A 310 -21.86 -41.43 -11.06
C ASP A 310 -23.23 -41.27 -11.74
N THR A 311 -24.27 -41.83 -11.12
CA THR A 311 -25.63 -41.69 -11.68
C THR A 311 -26.24 -40.36 -11.27
N ILE A 312 -26.86 -39.67 -12.24
CA ILE A 312 -27.70 -38.48 -12.01
C ILE A 312 -29.06 -38.79 -12.64
N GLU A 313 -30.06 -39.02 -11.81
CA GLU A 313 -31.41 -39.38 -12.26
C GLU A 313 -32.40 -38.26 -11.90
N LEU A 314 -32.89 -37.55 -12.90
CA LEU A 314 -33.87 -36.46 -12.78
C LEU A 314 -35.25 -36.84 -13.32
N GLY A 315 -35.41 -38.09 -13.86
CA GLY A 315 -36.59 -38.50 -14.60
C GLY A 315 -37.91 -38.46 -13.81
N TRP A 316 -37.85 -38.56 -12.50
CA TRP A 316 -39.01 -38.49 -11.60
C TRP A 316 -38.99 -37.27 -10.68
N ALA A 317 -38.02 -36.39 -10.85
CA ALA A 317 -37.91 -35.19 -10.06
C ALA A 317 -39.01 -34.17 -10.40
N GLY A 318 -39.63 -33.60 -9.38
CA GLY A 318 -40.52 -32.47 -9.53
C GLY A 318 -39.73 -31.18 -9.75
N ILE A 319 -40.15 -30.32 -10.69
CA ILE A 319 -39.52 -29.03 -10.93
C ILE A 319 -40.54 -27.94 -10.57
N SER A 320 -40.13 -27.00 -9.72
CA SER A 320 -40.92 -25.81 -9.36
C SER A 320 -40.05 -24.58 -9.46
N GLY A 321 -40.62 -23.44 -9.84
CA GLY A 321 -39.90 -22.15 -9.96
C GLY A 321 -40.72 -20.99 -9.47
N LEU A 322 -40.09 -20.04 -8.79
CA LEU A 322 -40.69 -18.79 -8.36
C LEU A 322 -39.63 -17.69 -8.31
N GLY A 323 -39.88 -16.55 -8.94
CA GLY A 323 -39.10 -15.32 -8.73
C GLY A 323 -37.63 -15.38 -9.16
N GLY A 324 -37.27 -16.13 -10.22
CA GLY A 324 -35.86 -16.26 -10.68
C GLY A 324 -35.13 -17.44 -10.05
N GLY A 325 -35.75 -18.19 -9.14
CA GLY A 325 -35.25 -19.45 -8.58
C GLY A 325 -35.90 -20.67 -9.17
N LEU A 326 -35.23 -21.82 -9.12
CA LEU A 326 -35.68 -23.13 -9.56
C LEU A 326 -35.38 -24.15 -8.49
N THR A 327 -36.34 -25.02 -8.15
CA THR A 327 -36.12 -26.15 -7.24
C THR A 327 -36.41 -27.46 -7.98
N ILE A 328 -35.46 -28.38 -7.91
CA ILE A 328 -35.58 -29.77 -8.36
C ILE A 328 -35.81 -30.62 -7.12
N GLN A 329 -36.95 -31.25 -7.02
CA GLN A 329 -37.36 -32.07 -5.84
C GLN A 329 -37.24 -33.55 -6.17
N GLY A 330 -36.51 -34.30 -5.33
CA GLY A 330 -36.33 -35.74 -5.51
C GLY A 330 -35.39 -36.11 -6.66
N ALA A 331 -34.32 -35.34 -6.82
CA ALA A 331 -33.22 -35.72 -7.69
C ALA A 331 -32.41 -36.84 -7.06
N VAL A 332 -32.15 -37.93 -7.78
CA VAL A 332 -31.31 -39.02 -7.29
C VAL A 332 -29.89 -38.85 -7.81
N ILE A 333 -28.95 -38.66 -6.90
CA ILE A 333 -27.53 -38.48 -7.22
C ILE A 333 -26.74 -39.59 -6.49
N ASP A 334 -26.10 -40.43 -7.26
CA ASP A 334 -25.34 -41.60 -6.75
C ASP A 334 -26.15 -42.47 -5.75
N GLY A 335 -27.44 -42.68 -6.05
CA GLY A 335 -28.38 -43.47 -5.26
C GLY A 335 -28.97 -42.77 -4.05
N GLU A 336 -28.72 -41.50 -3.84
CA GLU A 336 -29.22 -40.69 -2.73
C GLU A 336 -30.21 -39.61 -3.23
N ASP A 337 -31.31 -39.42 -2.50
CA ASP A 337 -32.37 -38.47 -2.81
C ASP A 337 -32.05 -37.06 -2.31
N TYR A 338 -32.20 -36.05 -3.19
CA TYR A 338 -31.94 -34.64 -2.86
C TYR A 338 -33.05 -33.72 -3.36
N ASP A 339 -33.26 -32.64 -2.60
CA ASP A 339 -33.88 -31.42 -3.08
C ASP A 339 -32.77 -30.39 -3.40
N ILE A 340 -32.81 -29.83 -4.60
CA ILE A 340 -31.77 -28.94 -5.11
C ILE A 340 -32.40 -27.62 -5.51
N SER A 341 -32.02 -26.50 -4.88
CA SER A 341 -32.48 -25.16 -5.25
C SER A 341 -31.37 -24.42 -6.01
N LEU A 342 -31.77 -23.78 -7.09
CA LEU A 342 -30.92 -23.01 -7.99
C LEU A 342 -31.43 -21.59 -8.06
N GLU A 343 -30.53 -20.62 -8.22
CA GLU A 343 -30.84 -19.21 -8.41
C GLU A 343 -30.05 -18.67 -9.62
N TRP A 344 -30.69 -17.77 -10.38
CA TRP A 344 -30.03 -17.10 -11.49
C TRP A 344 -28.97 -16.12 -11.00
N ARG A 345 -27.74 -16.26 -11.50
CA ARG A 345 -26.61 -15.35 -11.25
C ARG A 345 -26.33 -14.53 -12.49
N THR A 346 -26.59 -13.23 -12.42
CA THR A 346 -26.36 -12.32 -13.55
C THR A 346 -24.89 -12.23 -13.94
N ALA A 347 -23.96 -12.36 -12.98
CA ALA A 347 -22.54 -12.29 -13.24
C ALA A 347 -22.01 -13.44 -14.08
N THR A 348 -22.49 -14.66 -13.84
CA THR A 348 -22.09 -15.87 -14.59
C THR A 348 -23.04 -16.19 -15.74
N GLN A 349 -24.16 -15.46 -15.89
CA GLN A 349 -25.23 -15.70 -16.86
C GLN A 349 -25.74 -17.16 -16.82
N GLY A 350 -25.93 -17.72 -15.60
CA GLY A 350 -26.32 -19.10 -15.40
C GLY A 350 -27.02 -19.33 -14.06
N PHE A 351 -27.58 -20.51 -13.88
CA PHE A 351 -28.12 -20.94 -12.60
C PHE A 351 -27.03 -21.54 -11.73
N GLU A 352 -26.92 -21.05 -10.51
CA GLU A 352 -26.04 -21.58 -9.46
C GLU A 352 -26.88 -22.36 -8.43
N ILE A 353 -26.36 -23.50 -7.96
CA ILE A 353 -26.99 -24.23 -6.87
C ILE A 353 -26.72 -23.50 -5.57
N ILE A 354 -27.79 -23.08 -4.89
CA ILE A 354 -27.72 -22.36 -3.62
C ILE A 354 -28.15 -23.20 -2.41
N ARG A 355 -28.73 -24.37 -2.65
CA ARG A 355 -29.16 -25.26 -1.58
C ARG A 355 -29.21 -26.69 -2.05
N ILE A 356 -28.64 -27.61 -1.27
CA ILE A 356 -28.68 -29.06 -1.47
C ILE A 356 -29.12 -29.68 -0.14
N GLU A 357 -30.30 -30.31 -0.14
CA GLU A 357 -30.86 -31.01 0.99
C GLU A 357 -31.04 -32.45 0.65
N LYS A 358 -30.48 -33.34 1.47
CA LYS A 358 -30.74 -34.78 1.40
C LYS A 358 -32.11 -35.05 2.00
N ARG A 359 -32.94 -35.81 1.36
CA ARG A 359 -34.24 -36.30 1.85
C ARG A 359 -34.12 -37.43 2.84
#